data_a090427d0cf93535e2016c96f81e645c
#
_entry.id   a090427d0cf93535e2016c96f81e645c
#
_cell.length_a   1.000
_cell.length_b   1.000
_cell.length_c   1.000
_cell.angle_alpha   90.00
_cell.angle_beta   90.00
_cell.angle_gamma   90.00
#
_symmetry.space_group_name_H-M   'P 1'
#
loop_
_entity.id
_entity.type
_entity.pdbx_description
1 polymer ?
#
loop_
_entity_poly.entity_id
_entity_poly.type
_entity_poly.pdbx_seq_one_letter_code
_entity_poly.pdbx_strand_id
1 'polypeptide(L)'
;MKLEKIIKGITVNEIIGDASQEISGINMDSRLIEPGHIFVAVKGTQTDGHTYIQKAIEKGARTVVCENLPETLIENVTYIKVNDTEDVVGKLATTFYGDPTSKLELVGVTGTNGKTTIATLLYNMFRKFLSLIHISEPTRP
;
A
#
# COMPACT_ATOMS: atom_id res chain seq x y z
N MET A 1 -8.17 12.30 -3.21
CA MET A 1 -9.35 11.54 -2.75
C MET A 1 -9.51 11.76 -1.24
N LYS A 2 -10.73 11.90 -0.76
CA LYS A 2 -10.97 12.09 0.67
C LYS A 2 -10.68 10.82 1.47
N LEU A 3 -10.07 10.98 2.64
CA LEU A 3 -9.71 9.87 3.53
C LEU A 3 -10.90 8.97 3.87
N GLU A 4 -12.06 9.57 4.15
CA GLU A 4 -13.29 8.83 4.45
C GLU A 4 -13.73 7.83 3.36
N LYS A 5 -13.44 8.13 2.09
CA LYS A 5 -13.71 7.22 0.97
C LYS A 5 -12.72 6.07 0.92
N ILE A 6 -11.45 6.36 1.24
CA ILE A 6 -10.38 5.37 1.21
C ILE A 6 -10.58 4.31 2.30
N ILE A 7 -11.00 4.73 3.49
CA ILE A 7 -11.17 3.84 4.64
C ILE A 7 -12.49 3.05 4.65
N LYS A 8 -13.44 3.35 3.77
CA LYS A 8 -14.71 2.61 3.68
C LYS A 8 -14.56 1.11 3.43
N GLY A 9 -13.48 0.72 2.74
CA GLY A 9 -13.22 -0.68 2.38
C GLY A 9 -12.47 -1.49 3.44
N ILE A 10 -12.16 -0.91 4.58
CA ILE A 10 -11.38 -1.56 5.65
C ILE A 10 -12.12 -1.55 6.98
N THR A 11 -11.75 -2.50 7.85
CA THR A 11 -12.23 -2.51 9.24
C THR A 11 -11.35 -1.62 10.08
N VAL A 12 -11.90 -0.55 10.61
CA VAL A 12 -11.22 0.42 11.48
C VAL A 12 -11.67 0.22 12.92
N ASN A 13 -10.73 0.12 13.84
CA ASN A 13 -11.03 0.01 15.27
C ASN A 13 -11.25 1.37 15.92
N GLU A 14 -10.42 2.34 15.54
CA GLU A 14 -10.45 3.69 16.12
C GLU A 14 -9.91 4.71 15.12
N ILE A 15 -10.50 5.90 15.09
CA ILE A 15 -10.01 7.05 14.32
C ILE A 15 -9.84 8.21 15.29
N ILE A 16 -8.65 8.80 15.29
CA ILE A 16 -8.32 9.99 16.08
C ILE A 16 -7.88 11.08 15.09
N GLY A 17 -8.65 12.13 14.96
CA GLY A 17 -8.39 13.26 14.06
C GLY A 17 -9.46 13.44 12.98
N ASP A 18 -9.10 14.12 11.89
CA ASP A 18 -10.02 14.51 10.83
C ASP A 18 -9.99 13.53 9.65
N ALA A 19 -11.11 12.85 9.41
CA ALA A 19 -11.28 11.94 8.28
C ALA A 19 -11.70 12.63 6.97
N SER A 20 -11.97 13.92 6.98
CA SER A 20 -12.42 14.67 5.81
C SER A 20 -11.27 15.16 4.90
N GLN A 21 -10.02 15.02 5.35
CA GLN A 21 -8.85 15.52 4.66
C GLN A 21 -8.62 14.85 3.30
N GLU A 22 -8.01 15.61 2.39
CA GLU A 22 -7.62 15.11 1.07
C GLU A 22 -6.31 14.34 1.14
N ILE A 23 -6.28 13.17 0.51
CA ILE A 23 -5.12 12.29 0.43
C ILE A 23 -4.55 12.31 -0.98
N SER A 24 -3.24 12.50 -1.09
CA SER A 24 -2.51 12.55 -2.36
C SER A 24 -1.76 11.26 -2.69
N GLY A 25 -1.53 10.38 -1.71
CA GLY A 25 -0.85 9.13 -1.93
C GLY A 25 -0.84 8.23 -0.68
N ILE A 26 -0.41 7.00 -0.87
CA ILE A 26 -0.27 5.99 0.20
C ILE A 26 1.12 5.38 0.11
N ASN A 27 1.82 5.29 1.22
CA ASN A 27 3.12 4.66 1.27
C ASN A 27 3.38 3.96 2.61
N MET A 28 4.14 2.87 2.57
CA MET A 28 4.61 2.17 3.77
C MET A 28 6.12 2.40 4.02
N ASP A 29 6.79 3.10 3.14
CA ASP A 29 8.18 3.52 3.32
C ASP A 29 8.23 4.99 3.74
N SER A 30 8.69 5.26 4.96
CA SER A 30 8.79 6.61 5.50
C SER A 30 9.71 7.53 4.69
N ARG A 31 10.63 6.96 3.91
CA ARG A 31 11.55 7.73 3.05
C ARG A 31 10.87 8.32 1.82
N LEU A 32 9.77 7.69 1.38
CA LEU A 32 9.00 8.05 0.19
C LEU A 32 7.74 8.86 0.51
N ILE A 33 7.54 9.23 1.76
CA ILE A 33 6.41 10.06 2.19
C ILE A 33 6.56 11.49 1.66
N GLU A 34 5.47 12.00 1.15
CA GLU A 34 5.29 13.38 0.72
C GLU A 34 4.11 14.02 1.45
N PRO A 35 3.98 15.37 1.45
CA PRO A 35 2.84 16.03 2.08
C PRO A 35 1.49 15.52 1.57
N GLY A 36 0.59 15.18 2.51
CA GLY A 36 -0.73 14.65 2.19
C GLY A 36 -0.80 13.14 1.99
N HIS A 37 0.32 12.42 2.13
CA HIS A 37 0.33 10.96 2.08
C HIS A 37 -0.24 10.33 3.34
N ILE A 38 -0.82 9.12 3.17
CA ILE A 38 -1.05 8.17 4.26
C ILE A 38 0.24 7.36 4.45
N PHE A 39 0.73 7.31 5.66
CA PHE A 39 1.76 6.35 6.05
C PHE A 39 1.12 5.13 6.70
N VAL A 40 1.38 3.94 6.17
CA VAL A 40 0.93 2.68 6.76
C VAL A 40 2.09 2.03 7.50
N ALA A 41 1.99 1.97 8.82
CA ALA A 41 3.00 1.39 9.70
C ALA A 41 2.89 -0.15 9.69
N VAL A 42 3.41 -0.78 8.66
CA VAL A 42 3.35 -2.24 8.51
C VAL A 42 4.38 -2.90 9.42
N LYS A 43 3.93 -3.91 10.16
CA LYS A 43 4.80 -4.73 11.01
C LYS A 43 5.45 -5.83 10.16
N GLY A 44 6.61 -5.52 9.58
CA GLY A 44 7.39 -6.45 8.77
C GLY A 44 8.14 -7.48 9.61
N THR A 45 8.69 -8.51 8.95
CA THR A 45 9.47 -9.58 9.59
C THR A 45 10.83 -9.12 10.11
N GLN A 46 11.42 -8.10 9.49
CA GLN A 46 12.74 -7.57 9.87
C GLN A 46 12.67 -6.22 10.57
N THR A 47 11.68 -5.42 10.25
CA THR A 47 11.50 -4.07 10.82
C THR A 47 10.04 -3.80 11.09
N ASP A 48 9.77 -3.15 12.22
CA ASP A 48 8.43 -2.67 12.56
C ASP A 48 8.24 -1.24 12.04
N GLY A 49 7.29 -1.06 11.13
CA GLY A 49 6.96 0.25 10.56
C GLY A 49 6.51 1.28 11.61
N HIS A 50 6.05 0.85 12.78
CA HIS A 50 5.67 1.75 13.88
C HIS A 50 6.84 2.60 14.37
N THR A 51 8.09 2.12 14.27
CA THR A 51 9.29 2.90 14.64
C THR A 51 9.53 4.08 13.71
N TYR A 52 8.94 4.10 12.53
CA TYR A 52 9.11 5.14 11.52
C TYR A 52 7.95 6.15 11.46
N ILE A 53 6.94 6.02 12.31
CA ILE A 53 5.77 6.93 12.34
C ILE A 53 6.24 8.38 12.49
N GLN A 54 7.13 8.67 13.43
CA GLN A 54 7.65 10.01 13.65
C GLN A 54 8.33 10.59 12.40
N LYS A 55 9.20 9.80 11.76
CA LYS A 55 9.86 10.21 10.51
C LYS A 55 8.89 10.49 9.38
N ALA A 56 7.85 9.68 9.25
CA ALA A 56 6.83 9.87 8.23
C ALA A 56 6.07 11.18 8.44
N ILE A 57 5.73 11.50 9.69
CA ILE A 57 5.05 12.76 10.04
C ILE A 57 5.96 13.97 9.76
N GLU A 58 7.24 13.89 10.10
CA GLU A 58 8.24 14.93 9.80
C GLU A 58 8.37 15.20 8.28
N LYS A 59 8.14 14.19 7.46
CA LYS A 59 8.13 14.31 6.00
C LYS A 59 6.80 14.78 5.40
N GLY A 60 5.78 14.95 6.23
CA GLY A 60 4.51 15.51 5.79
C GLY A 60 3.33 14.53 5.77
N ALA A 61 3.48 13.31 6.29
CA ALA A 61 2.34 12.43 6.50
C ALA A 61 1.33 13.09 7.45
N ARG A 62 0.10 13.21 7.01
CA ARG A 62 -0.99 13.74 7.84
C ARG A 62 -1.96 12.66 8.30
N THR A 63 -1.82 11.47 7.80
CA THR A 63 -2.58 10.29 8.21
C THR A 63 -1.63 9.13 8.44
N VAL A 64 -1.80 8.47 9.56
CA VAL A 64 -1.04 7.27 9.95
C VAL A 64 -2.01 6.13 10.20
N VAL A 65 -1.79 5.01 9.54
CA VAL A 65 -2.49 3.75 9.80
C VAL A 65 -1.56 2.84 10.58
N CYS A 66 -2.00 2.36 11.73
CA CYS A 66 -1.17 1.58 12.65
C CYS A 66 -1.99 0.55 13.42
N GLU A 67 -1.33 -0.48 13.94
CA GLU A 67 -1.92 -1.45 14.86
C GLU A 67 -1.89 -0.95 16.31
N ASN A 68 -0.83 -0.26 16.67
CA ASN A 68 -0.65 0.34 17.98
C ASN A 68 -0.45 1.86 17.84
N LEU A 69 -1.23 2.62 18.58
CA LEU A 69 -1.11 4.06 18.64
C LEU A 69 0.21 4.45 19.31
N PRO A 70 0.93 5.48 18.83
CA PRO A 70 2.09 6.00 19.52
C PRO A 70 1.71 6.60 20.87
N GLU A 71 2.63 6.62 21.82
CA GLU A 71 2.41 7.17 23.17
C GLU A 71 2.07 8.66 23.13
N THR A 72 2.67 9.39 22.19
CA THR A 72 2.40 10.81 21.99
C THR A 72 1.75 11.02 20.63
N LEU A 73 0.53 11.56 20.63
CA LEU A 73 -0.20 11.93 19.41
C LEU A 73 0.18 13.36 19.03
N ILE A 74 0.46 13.56 17.74
CA ILE A 74 0.82 14.87 17.19
C ILE A 74 -0.44 15.57 16.66
N GLU A 75 -0.60 16.84 17.00
CA GLU A 75 -1.71 17.65 16.51
C GLU A 75 -1.72 17.72 14.97
N ASN A 76 -2.92 17.80 14.41
CA ASN A 76 -3.15 17.83 12.96
C ASN A 76 -2.73 16.56 12.19
N VAL A 77 -2.48 15.47 12.88
CA VAL A 77 -2.27 14.15 12.31
C VAL A 77 -3.46 13.26 12.67
N THR A 78 -4.00 12.58 11.67
CA THR A 78 -5.08 11.61 11.87
C THR A 78 -4.49 10.22 12.05
N TYR A 79 -4.87 9.56 13.13
CA TYR A 79 -4.45 8.18 13.42
C TYR A 79 -5.60 7.22 13.20
N ILE A 80 -5.36 6.17 12.45
CA ILE A 80 -6.33 5.11 12.17
C ILE A 80 -5.78 3.81 12.73
N LYS A 81 -6.42 3.32 13.78
CA LYS A 81 -6.06 2.04 14.39
C LYS A 81 -6.79 0.90 13.70
N VAL A 82 -6.04 -0.12 13.32
CA VAL A 82 -6.53 -1.34 12.68
C VAL A 82 -5.95 -2.58 13.36
N ASN A 83 -6.52 -3.75 13.09
CA ASN A 83 -6.03 -5.02 13.66
C ASN A 83 -4.80 -5.56 12.95
N ASP A 84 -4.72 -5.37 11.63
CA ASP A 84 -3.67 -5.92 10.77
C ASP A 84 -3.36 -4.94 9.64
N THR A 85 -2.19 -4.34 9.69
CA THR A 85 -1.76 -3.35 8.71
C THR A 85 -1.37 -3.97 7.38
N GLU A 86 -0.91 -5.22 7.33
CA GLU A 86 -0.60 -5.92 6.09
C GLU A 86 -1.86 -6.15 5.25
N ASP A 87 -2.93 -6.63 5.87
CA ASP A 87 -4.23 -6.81 5.19
C ASP A 87 -4.82 -5.49 4.71
N VAL A 88 -4.69 -4.46 5.53
CA VAL A 88 -5.28 -3.15 5.28
C VAL A 88 -4.54 -2.38 4.18
N VAL A 89 -3.22 -2.47 4.08
CA VAL A 89 -2.44 -1.71 3.08
C VAL A 89 -2.85 -2.05 1.65
N GLY A 90 -3.09 -3.32 1.36
CA GLY A 90 -3.57 -3.74 0.03
C GLY A 90 -4.95 -3.17 -0.30
N LYS A 91 -5.88 -3.22 0.65
CA LYS A 91 -7.24 -2.69 0.49
C LYS A 91 -7.25 -1.16 0.33
N LEU A 92 -6.44 -0.45 1.10
CA LEU A 92 -6.29 1.00 0.98
C LEU A 92 -5.75 1.39 -0.41
N ALA A 93 -4.70 0.70 -0.87
CA ALA A 93 -4.12 0.93 -2.18
C ALA A 93 -5.13 0.64 -3.31
N THR A 94 -5.85 -0.46 -3.22
CA THR A 94 -6.90 -0.82 -4.17
C THR A 94 -7.97 0.27 -4.26
N THR A 95 -8.45 0.76 -3.15
CA THR A 95 -9.46 1.82 -3.12
C THR A 95 -8.92 3.15 -3.66
N PHE A 96 -7.69 3.50 -3.29
CA PHE A 96 -7.07 4.76 -3.71
C PHE A 96 -6.75 4.80 -5.21
N TYR A 97 -6.19 3.73 -5.75
CA TYR A 97 -5.78 3.64 -7.16
C TYR A 97 -6.90 3.13 -8.10
N GLY A 98 -8.11 2.91 -7.59
CA GLY A 98 -9.27 2.52 -8.38
C GLY A 98 -9.25 1.06 -8.84
N ASP A 99 -8.78 0.16 -7.99
CA ASP A 99 -8.70 -1.29 -8.24
C ASP A 99 -8.03 -1.64 -9.58
N PRO A 100 -6.73 -1.34 -9.75
CA PRO A 100 -6.02 -1.64 -10.98
C PRO A 100 -5.98 -3.14 -11.28
N THR A 101 -6.12 -3.98 -10.25
CA THR A 101 -6.09 -5.45 -10.39
C THR A 101 -7.34 -6.01 -11.05
N SER A 102 -8.49 -5.34 -10.94
CA SER A 102 -9.73 -5.76 -11.61
C SER A 102 -9.64 -5.68 -13.14
N LYS A 103 -8.69 -4.88 -13.64
CA LYS A 103 -8.44 -4.68 -15.08
C LYS A 103 -7.28 -5.51 -15.62
N LEU A 104 -6.64 -6.32 -14.77
CA LEU A 104 -5.49 -7.14 -15.11
C LEU A 104 -5.87 -8.61 -15.12
N GLU A 105 -5.54 -9.30 -16.20
CA GLU A 105 -5.51 -10.77 -16.21
C GLU A 105 -4.16 -11.22 -15.62
N LEU A 106 -4.23 -11.87 -14.45
CA LEU A 106 -3.05 -12.42 -13.79
C LEU A 106 -2.86 -13.88 -14.18
N VAL A 107 -1.68 -14.22 -14.71
CA VAL A 107 -1.27 -15.57 -14.99
C VAL A 107 -0.19 -15.98 -14.02
N GLY A 108 -0.50 -16.97 -13.15
CA GLY A 108 0.46 -17.57 -12.22
C GLY A 108 1.11 -18.82 -12.82
N VAL A 109 2.42 -18.94 -12.72
CA VAL A 109 3.17 -20.12 -13.13
C VAL A 109 3.82 -20.76 -11.93
N THR A 110 3.47 -22.02 -11.65
CA THR A 110 4.03 -22.81 -10.53
C THR A 110 4.65 -24.10 -11.07
N GLY A 111 5.59 -24.66 -10.33
CA GLY A 111 6.24 -25.93 -10.69
C GLY A 111 7.68 -25.99 -10.16
N THR A 112 8.28 -27.15 -10.24
CA THR A 112 9.68 -27.36 -9.81
C THR A 112 10.69 -26.97 -10.89
N ASN A 113 10.32 -27.11 -12.17
CA ASN A 113 11.18 -26.83 -13.33
C ASN A 113 10.43 -26.04 -14.41
N GLY A 114 11.14 -25.23 -15.16
CA GLY A 114 10.61 -24.51 -16.33
C GLY A 114 9.76 -23.28 -16.04
N LYS A 115 9.59 -22.86 -14.78
CA LYS A 115 8.78 -21.68 -14.40
C LYS A 115 9.24 -20.41 -15.10
N THR A 116 10.53 -20.12 -15.06
CA THR A 116 11.11 -18.91 -15.67
C THR A 116 10.96 -18.93 -17.18
N THR A 117 11.18 -20.09 -17.82
CA THR A 117 11.03 -20.25 -19.28
C THR A 117 9.60 -20.00 -19.74
N ILE A 118 8.62 -20.61 -19.05
CA ILE A 118 7.20 -20.44 -19.36
C ILE A 118 6.76 -18.99 -19.12
N ALA A 119 7.15 -18.39 -18.00
CA ALA A 119 6.83 -17.00 -17.68
C ALA A 119 7.41 -16.04 -18.71
N THR A 120 8.65 -16.27 -19.17
CA THR A 120 9.30 -15.46 -20.21
C THR A 120 8.59 -15.60 -21.57
N LEU A 121 8.20 -16.81 -21.95
CA LEU A 121 7.45 -17.06 -23.17
C LEU A 121 6.08 -16.39 -23.15
N LEU A 122 5.35 -16.50 -22.05
CA LEU A 122 4.06 -15.82 -21.87
C LEU A 122 4.24 -14.30 -21.91
N TYR A 123 5.23 -13.75 -21.23
CA TYR A 123 5.55 -12.33 -21.27
C TYR A 123 5.79 -11.84 -22.70
N ASN A 124 6.65 -12.53 -23.46
CA ASN A 124 6.96 -12.15 -24.84
C ASN A 124 5.74 -12.26 -25.76
N MET A 125 4.92 -13.29 -25.57
CA MET A 125 3.69 -13.48 -26.32
C MET A 125 2.69 -12.35 -26.06
N PHE A 126 2.40 -12.04 -24.79
CA PHE A 126 1.47 -10.97 -24.43
C PHE A 126 2.00 -9.60 -24.83
N ARG A 127 3.30 -9.35 -24.70
CA ARG A 127 3.92 -8.12 -25.16
C ARG A 127 3.77 -7.90 -26.67
N LYS A 128 3.86 -8.97 -27.44
CA LYS A 128 3.71 -8.92 -28.89
C LYS A 128 2.26 -8.66 -29.32
N PHE A 129 1.28 -9.24 -28.62
CA PHE A 129 -0.15 -9.08 -28.94
C PHE A 129 -0.77 -7.83 -28.31
N LEU A 130 -0.26 -7.37 -27.18
CA LEU A 130 -0.81 -6.26 -26.39
C LEU A 130 0.26 -5.17 -26.26
N SER A 131 0.55 -4.47 -27.32
CA SER A 131 1.67 -3.50 -27.45
C SER A 131 1.70 -2.35 -26.42
N LEU A 132 0.88 -2.38 -25.37
CA LEU A 132 0.71 -1.31 -24.39
C LEU A 132 0.81 -1.76 -22.92
N ILE A 133 1.22 -3.00 -22.63
CA ILE A 133 1.30 -3.47 -21.24
C ILE A 133 2.74 -3.42 -20.78
N HIS A 134 3.01 -2.54 -19.79
CA HIS A 134 4.21 -2.63 -18.94
C HIS A 134 4.02 -3.76 -17.93
N ILE A 135 4.55 -4.93 -18.25
CA ILE A 135 4.72 -6.02 -17.29
C ILE A 135 6.14 -5.88 -16.75
N SER A 136 6.28 -5.67 -15.44
CA SER A 136 7.59 -5.72 -14.80
C SER A 136 8.21 -7.10 -15.00
N GLU A 137 9.51 -7.15 -15.27
CA GLU A 137 10.22 -8.42 -15.32
C GLU A 137 9.94 -9.23 -14.03
N PRO A 138 9.72 -10.56 -14.15
CA PRO A 138 9.57 -11.39 -12.98
C PRO A 138 10.84 -11.25 -12.13
N THR A 139 10.67 -10.77 -10.91
CA THR A 139 11.75 -10.73 -9.93
C THR A 139 12.30 -12.14 -9.75
N ARG A 140 13.58 -12.32 -9.98
CA ARG A 140 14.27 -13.59 -9.69
C ARG A 140 14.15 -13.85 -8.20
N PRO A 141 13.82 -15.08 -7.81
CA PRO A 141 13.82 -15.45 -6.41
C PRO A 141 15.22 -15.36 -5.80
#